data_e2eb3fbe1a8a69c39354d8d637a0caf5
#
_entry.id   e2eb3fbe1a8a69c39354d8d637a0caf5
#
_cell.length_a   1.000
_cell.length_b   1.000
_cell.length_c   1.000
_cell.angle_alpha   90.00
_cell.angle_beta   90.00
_cell.angle_gamma   90.00
#
_symmetry.space_group_name_H-M   'P 1'
#
loop_
_entity.id
_entity.type
_entity.pdbx_description
1 polymer ?
#
loop_
_entity_poly.entity_id
_entity_poly.type
_entity_poly.pdbx_seq_one_letter_code
_entity_poly.pdbx_strand_id
1 'polypeptide(L)'
;MSSKMNYIPHISSYEDIRAEMSNDLQYRLASRTAKTSLGRPLYYRINVQMITTQECPFHCPFCLERQNPMSGDNDFNAQIEALKRVLLEHPNARLSITGGEPGLYPKHIANIVETYRKNGNGVFCSINTTGFSTELNGLAHINLSRNDYVWADPAGFPGCTVQTVVESPTLAFIKDYMKMDASSFSFRFLSGLEKKDYPVDIWNDLQQDADVDVHTFRIGDFFVYATFDYAGKHARVTLGDMWQQRHNNYGDGYSNIIIHPDGRVSTNWR
;
A
#
# COMPACT_ATOMS: atom_id res chain seq x y z
N MET A 1 16.85 12.87 25.99
CA MET A 1 15.44 12.96 25.59
C MET A 1 14.94 11.53 25.52
N SER A 2 14.04 11.12 26.41
CA SER A 2 13.54 9.75 26.49
C SER A 2 12.72 9.45 25.24
N SER A 3 13.20 8.51 24.42
CA SER A 3 12.39 7.90 23.35
C SER A 3 11.17 7.27 24.02
N LYS A 4 9.98 7.75 23.71
CA LYS A 4 8.76 7.02 24.06
C LYS A 4 8.88 5.67 23.35
N MET A 5 9.16 4.61 24.08
CA MET A 5 8.96 3.26 23.58
C MET A 5 7.53 3.19 23.05
N ASN A 6 7.39 3.04 21.75
CA ASN A 6 6.10 2.72 21.16
C ASN A 6 5.76 1.31 21.61
N TYR A 7 4.91 1.21 22.65
CA TYR A 7 4.46 -0.07 23.17
C TYR A 7 3.74 -0.81 22.04
N ILE A 8 4.30 -1.93 21.61
CA ILE A 8 3.60 -2.90 20.77
C ILE A 8 2.82 -3.80 21.73
N PRO A 9 1.49 -3.87 21.65
CA PRO A 9 0.73 -4.77 22.51
C PRO A 9 1.16 -6.22 22.25
N HIS A 10 1.20 -7.03 23.29
CA HIS A 10 1.42 -8.45 23.14
C HIS A 10 0.24 -9.05 22.37
N ILE A 11 0.52 -9.59 21.21
CA ILE A 11 -0.47 -10.21 20.32
C ILE A 11 -0.26 -11.70 20.37
N SER A 12 -1.20 -12.42 20.95
CA SER A 12 -1.15 -13.88 21.12
C SER A 12 -2.07 -14.63 20.16
N SER A 13 -3.02 -13.92 19.54
CA SER A 13 -4.01 -14.54 18.66
C SER A 13 -4.48 -13.62 17.55
N TYR A 14 -5.12 -14.20 16.56
CA TYR A 14 -5.84 -13.44 15.52
C TYR A 14 -6.99 -12.62 16.11
N GLU A 15 -7.64 -13.13 17.12
CA GLU A 15 -8.75 -12.47 17.83
C GLU A 15 -8.28 -11.17 18.50
N ASP A 16 -7.07 -11.14 19.08
CA ASP A 16 -6.48 -9.91 19.64
C ASP A 16 -6.33 -8.85 18.56
N ILE A 17 -5.80 -9.22 17.38
CA ILE A 17 -5.67 -8.30 16.25
C ILE A 17 -7.04 -7.79 15.80
N ARG A 18 -8.04 -8.68 15.71
CA ARG A 18 -9.40 -8.31 15.30
C ARG A 18 -10.08 -7.38 16.27
N ALA A 19 -9.90 -7.62 17.58
CA ALA A 19 -10.43 -6.74 18.62
C ALA A 19 -9.85 -5.33 18.50
N GLU A 20 -8.54 -5.22 18.34
CA GLU A 20 -7.85 -3.93 18.19
C GLU A 20 -8.22 -3.23 16.87
N MET A 21 -8.36 -3.96 15.76
CA MET A 21 -8.84 -3.40 14.48
C MET A 21 -10.25 -2.83 14.62
N SER A 22 -11.13 -3.52 15.35
CA SER A 22 -12.49 -3.04 15.62
C SER A 22 -12.51 -1.77 16.45
N ASN A 23 -11.65 -1.70 17.48
CA ASN A 23 -11.50 -0.51 18.31
C ASN A 23 -10.99 0.70 17.50
N ASP A 24 -9.97 0.49 16.67
CA ASP A 24 -9.45 1.55 15.78
C ASP A 24 -10.51 2.01 14.77
N LEU A 25 -11.29 1.09 14.21
CA LEU A 25 -12.41 1.42 13.32
C LEU A 25 -13.43 2.34 14.00
N GLN A 26 -13.85 2.03 15.23
CA GLN A 26 -14.78 2.87 15.99
C GLN A 26 -14.19 4.26 16.26
N TYR A 27 -12.92 4.33 16.64
CA TYR A 27 -12.23 5.60 16.85
C TYR A 27 -12.17 6.43 15.55
N ARG A 28 -11.86 5.80 14.42
CA ARG A 28 -11.78 6.48 13.11
C ARG A 28 -13.16 6.93 12.63
N LEU A 29 -14.19 6.13 12.82
CA LEU A 29 -15.55 6.53 12.49
C LEU A 29 -15.99 7.75 13.31
N ALA A 30 -15.70 7.75 14.62
CA ALA A 30 -15.95 8.89 15.48
C ALA A 30 -15.16 10.15 15.06
N SER A 31 -13.89 9.99 14.67
CA SER A 31 -13.04 11.11 14.21
C SER A 31 -13.44 11.65 12.83
N ARG A 32 -14.12 10.87 11.99
CA ARG A 32 -14.66 11.31 10.69
C ARG A 32 -15.82 12.30 10.83
N THR A 33 -16.59 12.15 11.87
CA THR A 33 -17.68 13.08 12.17
C THR A 33 -17.17 14.36 12.83
N ALA A 34 -15.94 14.35 13.35
CA ALA A 34 -15.33 15.53 13.94
C ALA A 34 -14.96 16.53 12.84
N LYS A 35 -15.53 17.72 12.95
CA LYS A 35 -15.26 18.85 12.05
C LYS A 35 -14.36 19.86 12.73
N THR A 36 -13.52 20.53 11.95
CA THR A 36 -12.83 21.75 12.41
C THR A 36 -13.83 22.83 12.75
N SER A 37 -13.41 23.89 13.46
CA SER A 37 -14.22 25.09 13.70
C SER A 37 -14.75 25.75 12.41
N LEU A 38 -14.14 25.43 11.26
CA LEU A 38 -14.57 25.87 9.93
C LEU A 38 -15.47 24.85 9.21
N GLY A 39 -15.94 23.83 9.90
CA GLY A 39 -16.82 22.80 9.35
C GLY A 39 -16.12 21.80 8.41
N ARG A 40 -14.79 21.85 8.28
CA ARG A 40 -14.03 20.92 7.43
C ARG A 40 -13.74 19.63 8.19
N PRO A 41 -13.78 18.45 7.51
CA PRO A 41 -13.39 17.18 8.13
C PRO A 41 -11.98 17.28 8.72
N LEU A 42 -11.80 16.90 9.97
CA LEU A 42 -10.53 17.05 10.67
C LEU A 42 -9.41 16.16 10.09
N TYR A 43 -9.76 14.99 9.57
CA TYR A 43 -8.76 14.07 8.96
C TYR A 43 -9.38 13.13 7.95
N TYR A 44 -9.09 13.34 6.68
CA TYR A 44 -9.22 12.27 5.71
C TYR A 44 -8.24 12.42 4.55
N ARG A 45 -7.25 11.55 4.48
CA ARG A 45 -6.42 11.43 3.28
C ARG A 45 -7.02 10.35 2.40
N ILE A 46 -7.65 10.76 1.34
CA ILE A 46 -8.08 9.85 0.29
C ILE A 46 -6.83 9.32 -0.42
N ASN A 47 -6.83 8.02 -0.67
CA ASN A 47 -5.84 7.36 -1.50
C ASN A 47 -6.48 7.02 -2.84
N VAL A 48 -5.99 7.63 -3.90
CA VAL A 48 -6.37 7.29 -5.27
C VAL A 48 -5.49 6.15 -5.73
N GLN A 49 -6.10 5.02 -6.06
CA GLN A 49 -5.42 3.90 -6.69
C GLN A 49 -5.75 3.92 -8.18
N MET A 50 -4.73 4.10 -9.01
CA MET A 50 -4.90 4.16 -10.45
C MET A 50 -4.42 2.87 -11.07
N ILE A 51 -5.36 2.07 -11.55
CA ILE A 51 -5.10 0.83 -12.30
C ILE A 51 -4.90 1.22 -13.74
N THR A 52 -3.64 1.34 -14.16
CA THR A 52 -3.31 1.89 -15.48
C THR A 52 -3.57 0.93 -16.62
N THR A 53 -3.44 -0.37 -16.36
CA THR A 53 -3.66 -1.45 -17.30
C THR A 53 -3.86 -2.76 -16.55
N GLN A 54 -4.44 -3.76 -17.19
CA GLN A 54 -4.45 -5.14 -16.68
C GLN A 54 -3.35 -6.01 -17.32
N GLU A 55 -2.69 -5.49 -18.34
CA GLU A 55 -1.59 -6.19 -18.98
C GLU A 55 -0.39 -6.30 -18.05
N CYS A 56 0.14 -7.51 -17.92
CA CYS A 56 1.34 -7.79 -17.12
C CYS A 56 2.06 -9.01 -17.71
N PRO A 57 3.38 -8.95 -17.90
CA PRO A 57 4.16 -10.09 -18.39
C PRO A 57 4.35 -11.19 -17.33
N PHE A 58 3.98 -10.93 -16.08
CA PHE A 58 4.14 -11.85 -14.95
C PHE A 58 2.82 -12.52 -14.57
N HIS A 59 2.94 -13.68 -13.90
CA HIS A 59 1.79 -14.54 -13.57
C HIS A 59 1.76 -14.90 -12.08
N CYS A 60 1.88 -13.89 -11.21
CA CYS A 60 1.83 -14.10 -9.75
C CYS A 60 0.48 -14.71 -9.34
N PRO A 61 0.44 -15.82 -8.60
CA PRO A 61 -0.81 -16.50 -8.24
C PRO A 61 -1.68 -15.68 -7.28
N PHE A 62 -1.07 -14.82 -6.47
CA PHE A 62 -1.75 -13.93 -5.52
C PHE A 62 -2.18 -12.58 -6.13
N CYS A 63 -2.03 -12.39 -7.45
CA CYS A 63 -2.35 -11.13 -8.11
C CYS A 63 -3.83 -10.83 -8.09
N LEU A 64 -4.22 -9.73 -7.45
CA LEU A 64 -5.62 -9.32 -7.33
C LEU A 64 -6.24 -8.96 -8.68
N GLU A 65 -5.47 -8.35 -9.59
CA GLU A 65 -5.94 -7.97 -10.92
C GLU A 65 -6.30 -9.19 -11.78
N ARG A 66 -5.59 -10.30 -11.59
CA ARG A 66 -5.91 -11.57 -12.29
C ARG A 66 -7.06 -12.32 -11.67
N GLN A 67 -7.20 -12.24 -10.35
CA GLN A 67 -8.31 -12.89 -9.63
C GLN A 67 -9.63 -12.15 -9.86
N ASN A 68 -9.57 -10.86 -10.20
CA ASN A 68 -10.73 -10.02 -10.46
C ASN A 68 -10.55 -9.28 -11.78
N PRO A 69 -10.56 -9.97 -12.92
CA PRO A 69 -10.39 -9.31 -14.21
C PRO A 69 -11.52 -8.29 -14.41
N MET A 70 -11.15 -7.08 -14.74
CA MET A 70 -12.10 -6.03 -15.07
C MET A 70 -12.41 -6.09 -16.56
N SER A 71 -13.65 -5.82 -16.91
CA SER A 71 -14.04 -5.69 -18.31
C SER A 71 -13.69 -4.28 -18.79
N GLY A 72 -13.06 -4.16 -19.93
CA GLY A 72 -12.81 -2.89 -20.61
C GLY A 72 -11.39 -2.81 -21.15
N ASP A 73 -11.27 -2.12 -22.28
CA ASP A 73 -9.98 -1.79 -22.88
C ASP A 73 -9.34 -0.61 -22.14
N ASN A 74 -8.03 -0.46 -22.29
CA ASN A 74 -7.33 0.69 -21.76
C ASN A 74 -7.75 1.97 -22.49
N ASP A 75 -8.32 2.93 -21.76
CA ASP A 75 -8.57 4.29 -22.27
C ASP A 75 -7.75 5.30 -21.47
N PHE A 76 -6.56 5.58 -21.95
CA PHE A 76 -5.60 6.47 -21.32
C PHE A 76 -6.11 7.92 -21.20
N ASN A 77 -6.91 8.40 -22.13
CA ASN A 77 -7.49 9.73 -22.05
C ASN A 77 -8.58 9.80 -20.99
N ALA A 78 -9.46 8.80 -20.95
CA ALA A 78 -10.50 8.71 -19.93
C ALA A 78 -9.90 8.60 -18.52
N GLN A 79 -8.79 7.87 -18.33
CA GLN A 79 -8.06 7.81 -17.08
C GLN A 79 -7.56 9.19 -16.62
N ILE A 80 -6.97 9.97 -17.51
CA ILE A 80 -6.47 11.32 -17.20
C ILE A 80 -7.62 12.25 -16.82
N GLU A 81 -8.72 12.22 -17.55
CA GLU A 81 -9.90 13.04 -17.22
C GLU A 81 -10.57 12.61 -15.90
N ALA A 82 -10.59 11.31 -15.61
CA ALA A 82 -11.04 10.80 -14.32
C ALA A 82 -10.15 11.28 -13.18
N LEU A 83 -8.83 11.23 -13.36
CA LEU A 83 -7.87 11.72 -12.35
C LEU A 83 -8.08 13.22 -12.07
N LYS A 84 -8.24 14.05 -13.11
CA LYS A 84 -8.51 15.48 -12.94
C LYS A 84 -9.77 15.73 -12.12
N ARG A 85 -10.88 15.04 -12.43
CA ARG A 85 -12.14 15.17 -11.68
C ARG A 85 -11.96 14.78 -10.22
N VAL A 86 -11.30 13.65 -9.95
CA VAL A 86 -11.05 13.19 -8.58
C VAL A 86 -10.18 14.20 -7.81
N LEU A 87 -9.16 14.77 -8.44
CA LEU A 87 -8.29 15.76 -7.79
C LEU A 87 -8.98 17.11 -7.56
N LEU A 88 -9.96 17.48 -8.38
CA LEU A 88 -10.76 18.68 -8.15
C LEU A 88 -11.57 18.55 -6.85
N GLU A 89 -12.13 17.38 -6.58
CA GLU A 89 -12.87 17.09 -5.35
C GLU A 89 -11.97 16.81 -4.15
N HIS A 90 -10.80 16.19 -4.39
CA HIS A 90 -9.87 15.71 -3.38
C HIS A 90 -8.42 16.16 -3.65
N PRO A 91 -8.12 17.47 -3.60
CA PRO A 91 -6.80 17.99 -3.99
C PRO A 91 -5.65 17.49 -3.12
N ASN A 92 -5.92 17.03 -1.90
CA ASN A 92 -4.94 16.45 -0.97
C ASN A 92 -4.85 14.91 -1.04
N ALA A 93 -5.45 14.28 -2.05
CA ALA A 93 -5.37 12.84 -2.22
C ALA A 93 -3.93 12.38 -2.47
N ARG A 94 -3.59 11.20 -1.97
CA ARG A 94 -2.38 10.48 -2.37
C ARG A 94 -2.65 9.72 -3.66
N LEU A 95 -1.65 9.57 -4.51
CA LEU A 95 -1.77 8.77 -5.72
C LEU A 95 -0.88 7.53 -5.62
N SER A 96 -1.46 6.37 -5.83
CA SER A 96 -0.76 5.10 -6.00
C SER A 96 -1.06 4.56 -7.39
N ILE A 97 -0.07 4.58 -8.27
CA ILE A 97 -0.16 4.04 -9.62
C ILE A 97 0.15 2.55 -9.55
N THR A 98 -0.74 1.73 -10.09
CA THR A 98 -0.69 0.28 -10.04
C THR A 98 -1.39 -0.31 -11.27
N GLY A 99 -1.74 -1.59 -11.20
CA GLY A 99 -2.48 -2.30 -12.23
C GLY A 99 -1.80 -3.61 -12.57
N GLY A 100 -1.74 -3.98 -13.85
CA GLY A 100 -0.86 -5.02 -14.35
C GLY A 100 0.60 -4.58 -14.17
N GLU A 101 1.24 -4.16 -15.26
CA GLU A 101 2.60 -3.60 -15.17
C GLU A 101 2.64 -2.16 -15.75
N PRO A 102 2.76 -1.14 -14.90
CA PRO A 102 2.85 0.26 -15.35
C PRO A 102 4.02 0.53 -16.30
N GLY A 103 5.12 -0.21 -16.16
CA GLY A 103 6.30 -0.08 -17.01
C GLY A 103 6.09 -0.45 -18.49
N LEU A 104 4.96 -1.04 -18.84
CA LEU A 104 4.57 -1.24 -20.26
C LEU A 104 4.21 0.08 -20.96
N TYR A 105 3.77 1.09 -20.19
CA TYR A 105 3.28 2.37 -20.72
C TYR A 105 3.96 3.58 -20.06
N PRO A 106 5.30 3.71 -20.06
CA PRO A 106 6.01 4.72 -19.27
C PRO A 106 5.62 6.16 -19.65
N LYS A 107 5.31 6.44 -20.92
CA LYS A 107 4.84 7.77 -21.34
C LYS A 107 3.47 8.12 -20.74
N HIS A 108 2.58 7.14 -20.63
CA HIS A 108 1.28 7.36 -19.97
C HIS A 108 1.45 7.58 -18.48
N ILE A 109 2.34 6.83 -17.82
CA ILE A 109 2.67 7.03 -16.41
C ILE A 109 3.24 8.43 -16.17
N ALA A 110 4.12 8.91 -17.02
CA ALA A 110 4.65 10.28 -16.94
C ALA A 110 3.51 11.32 -17.02
N ASN A 111 2.55 11.14 -17.94
CA ASN A 111 1.39 12.01 -18.07
C ASN A 111 0.47 11.98 -16.83
N ILE A 112 0.26 10.82 -16.22
CA ILE A 112 -0.48 10.68 -14.96
C ILE A 112 0.21 11.48 -13.86
N VAL A 113 1.53 11.30 -13.69
CA VAL A 113 2.29 11.98 -12.64
C VAL A 113 2.29 13.50 -12.84
N GLU A 114 2.44 13.96 -14.09
CA GLU A 114 2.35 15.38 -14.45
C GLU A 114 0.96 15.94 -14.13
N THR A 115 -0.10 15.22 -14.51
CA THR A 115 -1.49 15.60 -14.21
C THR A 115 -1.73 15.71 -12.72
N TYR A 116 -1.23 14.75 -11.94
CA TYR A 116 -1.32 14.78 -10.48
C TYR A 116 -0.60 15.98 -9.88
N ARG A 117 0.60 16.31 -10.37
CA ARG A 117 1.36 17.47 -9.88
C ARG A 117 0.71 18.81 -10.21
N LYS A 118 0.04 18.90 -11.36
CA LYS A 118 -0.64 20.13 -11.80
C LYS A 118 -1.98 20.37 -11.11
N ASN A 119 -2.73 19.32 -10.80
CA ASN A 119 -4.11 19.43 -10.34
C ASN A 119 -4.30 19.06 -8.86
N GLY A 120 -3.33 18.42 -8.25
CA GLY A 120 -3.31 18.06 -6.83
C GLY A 120 -2.30 18.89 -6.05
N ASN A 121 -2.35 18.79 -4.72
CA ASN A 121 -1.40 19.46 -3.82
C ASN A 121 -0.07 18.67 -3.64
N GLY A 122 0.19 17.66 -4.48
CA GLY A 122 1.45 16.94 -4.55
C GLY A 122 1.86 16.21 -3.26
N VAL A 123 0.90 15.74 -2.47
CA VAL A 123 1.17 15.18 -1.13
C VAL A 123 2.05 13.93 -1.19
N PHE A 124 1.77 13.00 -2.08
CA PHE A 124 2.55 11.79 -2.28
C PHE A 124 2.08 11.04 -3.52
N CYS A 125 3.03 10.65 -4.36
CA CYS A 125 2.79 9.79 -5.52
C CYS A 125 3.76 8.61 -5.51
N SER A 126 3.25 7.41 -5.75
CA SER A 126 4.07 6.20 -5.89
C SER A 126 3.65 5.36 -7.08
N ILE A 127 4.59 4.61 -7.62
CA ILE A 127 4.41 3.66 -8.72
C ILE A 127 4.77 2.27 -8.20
N ASN A 128 3.83 1.33 -8.28
CA ASN A 128 4.07 -0.08 -7.98
C ASN A 128 4.39 -0.79 -9.31
N THR A 129 5.61 -1.26 -9.47
CA THR A 129 6.09 -1.88 -10.71
C THR A 129 6.89 -3.15 -10.43
N THR A 130 6.95 -4.03 -11.41
CA THR A 130 7.84 -5.19 -11.42
C THR A 130 9.25 -4.86 -11.91
N GLY A 131 9.52 -3.59 -12.23
CA GLY A 131 10.81 -3.15 -12.76
C GLY A 131 10.98 -3.38 -14.27
N PHE A 132 9.89 -3.50 -15.00
CA PHE A 132 9.90 -3.77 -16.44
C PHE A 132 10.58 -2.65 -17.24
N SER A 133 10.46 -1.40 -16.81
CA SER A 133 11.08 -0.25 -17.48
C SER A 133 11.73 0.71 -16.49
N THR A 134 12.99 1.03 -16.73
CA THR A 134 13.73 2.06 -15.97
C THR A 134 13.33 3.50 -16.34
N GLU A 135 12.52 3.70 -17.40
CA GLU A 135 11.96 5.01 -17.73
C GLU A 135 11.03 5.57 -16.65
N LEU A 136 10.60 4.73 -15.70
CA LEU A 136 9.81 5.16 -14.55
C LEU A 136 10.64 5.88 -13.48
N ASN A 137 11.97 5.78 -13.52
CA ASN A 137 12.86 6.43 -12.56
C ASN A 137 12.69 7.95 -12.56
N GLY A 138 12.64 8.52 -11.36
CA GLY A 138 12.50 9.97 -11.18
C GLY A 138 11.10 10.53 -11.43
N LEU A 139 10.15 9.74 -11.95
CA LEU A 139 8.77 10.18 -12.09
C LEU A 139 8.07 10.32 -10.74
N ALA A 140 8.16 9.31 -9.89
CA ALA A 140 7.58 9.29 -8.55
C ALA A 140 8.35 8.28 -7.67
N HIS A 141 7.91 8.07 -6.43
CA HIS A 141 8.48 7.04 -5.58
C HIS A 141 8.18 5.64 -6.13
N ILE A 142 9.20 4.82 -6.32
CA ILE A 142 9.07 3.46 -6.85
C ILE A 142 8.91 2.46 -5.70
N ASN A 143 7.84 1.70 -5.74
CA ASN A 143 7.67 0.45 -5.00
C ASN A 143 7.98 -0.70 -5.97
N LEU A 144 9.17 -1.27 -5.85
CA LEU A 144 9.66 -2.31 -6.73
C LEU A 144 9.22 -3.67 -6.23
N SER A 145 8.34 -4.34 -6.97
CA SER A 145 7.88 -5.68 -6.63
C SER A 145 8.99 -6.71 -6.86
N ARG A 146 9.30 -7.49 -5.83
CA ARG A 146 10.23 -8.61 -5.90
C ARG A 146 9.70 -9.77 -5.05
N ASN A 147 9.55 -10.92 -5.66
CA ASN A 147 9.05 -12.14 -5.04
C ASN A 147 9.47 -13.36 -5.88
N ASP A 148 8.99 -14.54 -5.57
CA ASP A 148 9.35 -15.78 -6.27
C ASP A 148 8.99 -15.80 -7.76
N TYR A 149 8.14 -14.89 -8.21
CA TYR A 149 7.66 -14.78 -9.59
C TYR A 149 8.21 -13.56 -10.33
N VAL A 150 8.81 -12.60 -9.61
CA VAL A 150 9.33 -11.33 -10.14
C VAL A 150 10.70 -11.04 -9.54
N TRP A 151 11.71 -10.98 -10.39
CA TRP A 151 13.12 -10.85 -10.00
C TRP A 151 13.70 -9.49 -10.40
N ALA A 152 13.05 -8.40 -10.00
CA ALA A 152 13.58 -7.07 -10.28
C ALA A 152 14.91 -6.82 -9.55
N ASP A 153 15.84 -6.15 -10.21
CA ASP A 153 17.10 -5.71 -9.61
C ASP A 153 16.94 -4.28 -9.04
N PRO A 154 17.03 -4.08 -7.71
CA PRO A 154 16.94 -2.77 -7.10
C PRO A 154 17.99 -1.77 -7.60
N ALA A 155 19.15 -2.24 -8.06
CA ALA A 155 20.21 -1.37 -8.60
C ALA A 155 19.75 -0.54 -9.81
N GLY A 156 18.78 -1.06 -10.58
CA GLY A 156 18.13 -0.34 -11.68
C GLY A 156 17.16 0.77 -11.22
N PHE A 157 16.82 0.85 -9.93
CA PHE A 157 15.81 1.77 -9.38
C PHE A 157 16.29 2.47 -8.12
N PRO A 158 17.21 3.44 -8.22
CA PRO A 158 17.81 4.13 -7.07
C PRO A 158 16.74 4.74 -6.14
N GLY A 159 16.85 4.46 -4.85
CA GLY A 159 15.91 4.98 -3.83
C GLY A 159 14.53 4.32 -3.82
N CYS A 160 14.35 3.20 -4.51
CA CYS A 160 13.12 2.43 -4.45
C CYS A 160 12.88 1.80 -3.07
N THR A 161 11.61 1.48 -2.80
CA THR A 161 11.24 0.54 -1.75
C THR A 161 11.04 -0.84 -2.37
N VAL A 162 11.85 -1.83 -1.98
CA VAL A 162 11.63 -3.21 -2.40
C VAL A 162 10.42 -3.77 -1.67
N GLN A 163 9.41 -4.16 -2.43
CA GLN A 163 8.15 -4.68 -1.89
C GLN A 163 8.00 -6.15 -2.24
N THR A 164 7.70 -6.96 -1.24
CA THR A 164 7.41 -8.39 -1.45
C THR A 164 6.12 -8.81 -0.76
N VAL A 165 5.42 -9.77 -1.36
CA VAL A 165 4.33 -10.50 -0.74
C VAL A 165 4.92 -11.79 -0.14
N VAL A 166 4.63 -12.05 1.11
CA VAL A 166 5.18 -13.17 1.88
C VAL A 166 4.05 -14.07 2.35
N GLU A 167 4.15 -15.36 2.05
CA GLU A 167 3.15 -16.36 2.47
C GLU A 167 3.37 -16.80 3.92
N SER A 168 4.62 -17.00 4.31
CA SER A 168 5.00 -17.44 5.66
C SER A 168 6.08 -16.54 6.25
N PRO A 169 5.70 -15.37 6.74
CA PRO A 169 6.65 -14.37 7.22
C PRO A 169 7.28 -14.82 8.55
N THR A 170 8.60 -14.92 8.56
CA THR A 170 9.40 -15.04 9.76
C THR A 170 10.38 -13.88 9.84
N LEU A 171 10.80 -13.52 11.05
CA LEU A 171 11.82 -12.48 11.21
C LEU A 171 13.15 -12.87 10.54
N ALA A 172 13.49 -14.15 10.56
CA ALA A 172 14.67 -14.67 9.88
C ALA A 172 14.62 -14.45 8.35
N PHE A 173 13.48 -14.74 7.73
CA PHE A 173 13.25 -14.46 6.31
C PHE A 173 13.40 -12.96 6.02
N ILE A 174 12.77 -12.10 6.82
CA ILE A 174 12.83 -10.64 6.66
C ILE A 174 14.27 -10.14 6.75
N LYS A 175 15.03 -10.55 7.77
CA LYS A 175 16.44 -10.19 7.94
C LYS A 175 17.31 -10.65 6.77
N ASP A 176 17.08 -11.86 6.27
CA ASP A 176 17.80 -12.39 5.11
C ASP A 176 17.49 -11.60 3.84
N TYR A 177 16.22 -11.30 3.62
CA TYR A 177 15.77 -10.50 2.49
C TYR A 177 16.34 -9.07 2.51
N MET A 178 16.51 -8.48 3.69
CA MET A 178 17.09 -7.14 3.87
C MET A 178 18.62 -7.09 3.62
N LYS A 179 19.30 -8.20 3.35
CA LYS A 179 20.69 -8.20 2.89
C LYS A 179 20.87 -7.65 1.48
N MET A 180 19.81 -7.64 0.66
CA MET A 180 19.86 -7.06 -0.69
C MET A 180 20.32 -5.60 -0.67
N ASP A 181 20.89 -5.14 -1.78
CA ASP A 181 21.34 -3.77 -1.96
C ASP A 181 20.16 -2.83 -2.22
N ALA A 182 19.43 -2.52 -1.17
CA ALA A 182 18.37 -1.54 -1.13
C ALA A 182 18.30 -0.94 0.28
N SER A 183 17.83 0.29 0.40
CA SER A 183 17.73 1.00 1.68
C SER A 183 16.37 0.90 2.35
N SER A 184 15.34 0.52 1.60
CA SER A 184 13.97 0.47 2.11
C SER A 184 13.23 -0.77 1.62
N PHE A 185 12.45 -1.39 2.53
CA PHE A 185 11.73 -2.63 2.30
C PHE A 185 10.28 -2.55 2.78
N SER A 186 9.39 -3.23 2.08
CA SER A 186 7.99 -3.38 2.46
C SER A 186 7.55 -4.84 2.31
N PHE A 187 7.35 -5.50 3.42
CA PHE A 187 6.86 -6.87 3.49
C PHE A 187 5.35 -6.85 3.67
N ARG A 188 4.64 -7.45 2.74
CA ARG A 188 3.19 -7.63 2.81
C ARG A 188 2.86 -9.08 2.96
N PHE A 189 2.13 -9.42 3.99
CA PHE A 189 1.65 -10.77 4.17
C PHE A 189 0.51 -11.05 3.20
N LEU A 190 0.46 -12.29 2.74
CA LEU A 190 -0.61 -12.72 1.86
C LEU A 190 -1.98 -12.48 2.52
N SER A 191 -2.86 -11.81 1.79
CA SER A 191 -4.21 -11.53 2.27
C SER A 191 -5.11 -12.74 2.04
N GLY A 192 -6.04 -12.96 2.97
CA GLY A 192 -7.01 -14.06 2.86
C GLY A 192 -6.53 -15.38 3.47
N LEU A 193 -5.46 -15.35 4.26
CA LEU A 193 -5.05 -16.48 5.09
C LEU A 193 -6.20 -16.90 6.03
N GLU A 194 -6.33 -18.21 6.27
CA GLU A 194 -7.21 -18.70 7.31
C GLU A 194 -6.70 -18.22 8.68
N LYS A 195 -7.62 -18.06 9.64
CA LYS A 195 -7.29 -17.56 11.00
C LYS A 195 -6.14 -18.31 11.66
N LYS A 196 -6.07 -19.65 11.47
CA LYS A 196 -5.02 -20.52 12.04
C LYS A 196 -3.63 -20.25 11.45
N ASP A 197 -3.57 -19.70 10.23
CA ASP A 197 -2.33 -19.45 9.49
C ASP A 197 -1.87 -17.99 9.62
N TYR A 198 -2.54 -17.23 10.48
CA TYR A 198 -2.24 -15.82 10.68
C TYR A 198 -0.94 -15.65 11.46
N PRO A 199 0.04 -14.91 10.93
CA PRO A 199 1.36 -14.81 11.52
C PRO A 199 1.37 -13.85 12.74
N VAL A 200 1.01 -14.33 13.89
CA VAL A 200 1.02 -13.53 15.13
C VAL A 200 2.42 -13.40 15.74
N ASP A 201 3.27 -14.42 15.55
CA ASP A 201 4.59 -14.47 16.20
C ASP A 201 5.53 -13.35 15.72
N ILE A 202 5.42 -12.94 14.47
CA ILE A 202 6.26 -11.88 13.90
C ILE A 202 6.25 -10.58 14.73
N TRP A 203 5.12 -10.25 15.35
CA TRP A 203 4.99 -9.03 16.15
C TRP A 203 5.79 -9.12 17.45
N ASN A 204 5.81 -10.30 18.07
CA ASN A 204 6.57 -10.56 19.28
C ASN A 204 8.07 -10.67 18.94
N ASP A 205 8.41 -11.34 17.84
CA ASP A 205 9.78 -11.49 17.38
C ASP A 205 10.44 -10.14 17.11
N LEU A 206 9.72 -9.22 16.44
CA LEU A 206 10.21 -7.86 16.20
C LEU A 206 10.52 -7.09 17.48
N GLN A 207 9.76 -7.32 18.55
CA GLN A 207 9.98 -6.64 19.83
C GLN A 207 11.14 -7.23 20.63
N GLN A 208 11.36 -8.55 20.52
CA GLN A 208 12.32 -9.29 21.33
C GLN A 208 13.72 -9.29 20.72
N ASP A 209 13.84 -9.02 19.43
CA ASP A 209 15.10 -9.06 18.72
C ASP A 209 15.93 -7.80 18.98
N ALA A 210 17.11 -7.98 19.58
CA ALA A 210 17.99 -6.90 20.00
C ALA A 210 18.60 -6.08 18.83
N ASP A 211 18.61 -6.64 17.62
CA ASP A 211 19.17 -5.99 16.43
C ASP A 211 18.12 -5.17 15.67
N VAL A 212 16.85 -5.22 16.08
CA VAL A 212 15.73 -4.56 15.44
C VAL A 212 15.29 -3.34 16.24
N ASP A 213 15.32 -2.17 15.63
CA ASP A 213 14.82 -0.93 16.24
C ASP A 213 13.42 -0.61 15.72
N VAL A 214 12.40 -0.90 16.53
CA VAL A 214 10.99 -0.70 16.16
C VAL A 214 10.57 0.74 16.42
N HIS A 215 10.20 1.47 15.36
CA HIS A 215 9.78 2.87 15.43
C HIS A 215 8.29 3.05 15.62
N THR A 216 7.50 2.22 14.95
CA THR A 216 6.04 2.38 14.94
C THR A 216 5.38 1.01 14.87
N PHE A 217 4.37 0.85 15.71
CA PHE A 217 3.40 -0.22 15.58
C PHE A 217 2.00 0.39 15.51
N ARG A 218 1.20 0.00 14.52
CA ARG A 218 -0.17 0.48 14.36
C ARG A 218 -1.10 -0.63 13.94
N ILE A 219 -2.27 -0.61 14.53
CA ILE A 219 -3.41 -1.41 14.14
C ILE A 219 -4.43 -0.48 13.51
N GLY A 220 -4.81 -0.76 12.29
CA GLY A 220 -5.84 -0.03 11.54
C GLY A 220 -7.04 -0.91 11.27
N ASP A 221 -8.05 -0.29 10.70
CA ASP A 221 -9.32 -0.94 10.35
C ASP A 221 -9.17 -2.14 9.39
N PHE A 222 -8.08 -2.18 8.58
CA PHE A 222 -7.84 -3.27 7.62
C PHE A 222 -6.44 -3.84 7.67
N PHE A 223 -5.58 -3.32 8.54
CA PHE A 223 -4.19 -3.73 8.54
C PHE A 223 -3.54 -3.51 9.89
N VAL A 224 -2.57 -4.35 10.17
CA VAL A 224 -1.58 -4.16 11.21
C VAL A 224 -0.25 -3.93 10.53
N TYR A 225 0.53 -2.95 10.99
CA TYR A 225 1.88 -2.77 10.48
C TYR A 225 2.86 -2.31 11.56
N ALA A 226 4.11 -2.72 11.39
CA ALA A 226 5.24 -2.17 12.10
C ALA A 226 6.23 -1.54 11.12
N THR A 227 6.88 -0.46 11.54
CA THR A 227 8.07 0.06 10.86
C THR A 227 9.26 -0.07 11.80
N PHE A 228 10.39 -0.46 11.26
CA PHE A 228 11.59 -0.71 12.04
C PHE A 228 12.84 -0.53 11.18
N ASP A 229 13.99 -0.38 11.84
CA ASP A 229 15.29 -0.42 11.21
C ASP A 229 16.04 -1.69 11.61
N TYR A 230 16.78 -2.26 10.65
CA TYR A 230 17.67 -3.39 10.83
C TYR A 230 18.89 -3.21 9.93
N ALA A 231 20.08 -3.34 10.49
CA ALA A 231 21.36 -3.20 9.77
C ALA A 231 21.47 -1.90 8.95
N GLY A 232 20.96 -0.79 9.49
CA GLY A 232 20.95 0.54 8.84
C GLY A 232 19.96 0.70 7.68
N LYS A 233 19.03 -0.22 7.51
CA LYS A 233 18.00 -0.22 6.46
C LYS A 233 16.62 -0.11 7.08
N HIS A 234 15.74 0.64 6.41
CA HIS A 234 14.36 0.82 6.86
C HIS A 234 13.44 -0.27 6.33
N ALA A 235 12.54 -0.78 7.17
CA ALA A 235 11.56 -1.77 6.77
C ALA A 235 10.17 -1.50 7.33
N ARG A 236 9.18 -1.99 6.61
CA ARG A 236 7.79 -2.04 7.02
C ARG A 236 7.24 -3.45 6.80
N VAL A 237 6.66 -4.01 7.83
CA VAL A 237 5.86 -5.23 7.76
C VAL A 237 4.39 -4.85 7.83
N THR A 238 3.57 -5.36 6.91
CA THR A 238 2.14 -5.05 6.87
C THR A 238 1.34 -6.34 6.66
N LEU A 239 0.37 -6.54 7.52
CA LEU A 239 -0.66 -7.55 7.39
C LEU A 239 -1.99 -6.87 7.10
N GLY A 240 -2.61 -7.22 5.98
CA GLY A 240 -3.88 -6.64 5.55
C GLY A 240 -5.02 -7.65 5.58
N ASP A 241 -6.18 -7.23 6.06
CA ASP A 241 -7.43 -7.97 5.89
C ASP A 241 -8.15 -7.45 4.64
N MET A 242 -7.82 -8.04 3.49
CA MET A 242 -8.42 -7.66 2.22
C MET A 242 -9.91 -7.96 2.14
N TRP A 243 -10.40 -8.93 2.90
CA TRP A 243 -11.83 -9.23 2.94
C TRP A 243 -12.60 -8.05 3.55
N GLN A 244 -12.14 -7.53 4.68
CA GLN A 244 -12.74 -6.33 5.29
C GLN A 244 -12.60 -5.11 4.38
N GLN A 245 -11.44 -4.92 3.76
CA GLN A 245 -11.22 -3.81 2.83
C GLN A 245 -12.20 -3.83 1.65
N ARG A 246 -12.62 -5.02 1.19
CA ARG A 246 -13.60 -5.17 0.12
C ARG A 246 -15.05 -4.92 0.56
N HIS A 247 -15.37 -5.22 1.82
CA HIS A 247 -16.76 -5.25 2.30
C HIS A 247 -17.13 -4.05 3.17
N ASN A 248 -16.16 -3.34 3.71
CA ASN A 248 -16.40 -2.16 4.50
C ASN A 248 -16.45 -0.91 3.63
N ASN A 249 -17.62 -0.67 3.09
CA ASN A 249 -18.02 0.69 2.81
C ASN A 249 -18.36 1.32 4.16
N TYR A 250 -17.63 2.36 4.53
CA TYR A 250 -17.76 3.07 5.80
C TYR A 250 -19.01 3.98 5.81
N GLY A 251 -20.22 3.44 5.72
CA GLY A 251 -21.40 4.26 5.66
C GLY A 251 -21.28 5.33 4.56
N ASP A 252 -21.24 6.60 4.93
CA ASP A 252 -21.14 7.72 3.98
C ASP A 252 -19.69 8.06 3.56
N GLY A 253 -18.67 7.25 3.93
CA GLY A 253 -17.26 7.56 3.69
C GLY A 253 -16.49 6.45 3.02
N TYR A 254 -15.55 6.83 2.17
CA TYR A 254 -14.56 5.94 1.52
C TYR A 254 -13.15 6.50 1.71
N SER A 255 -12.16 5.60 1.86
CA SER A 255 -10.75 5.99 1.98
C SER A 255 -9.97 5.80 0.70
N ASN A 256 -10.49 4.97 -0.19
CA ASN A 256 -9.88 4.67 -1.46
C ASN A 256 -10.83 5.02 -2.60
N ILE A 257 -10.28 5.68 -3.61
CA ILE A 257 -10.91 5.86 -4.91
C ILE A 257 -10.08 5.06 -5.90
N ILE A 258 -10.75 4.29 -6.75
CA ILE A 258 -10.09 3.47 -7.76
C ILE A 258 -10.45 4.04 -9.13
N ILE A 259 -9.43 4.37 -9.92
CA ILE A 259 -9.56 4.72 -11.32
C ILE A 259 -9.16 3.49 -12.13
N HIS A 260 -10.08 2.98 -12.92
CA HIS A 260 -9.93 1.76 -13.70
C HIS A 260 -9.28 2.01 -15.07
N PRO A 261 -8.84 0.95 -15.79
CA PRO A 261 -8.21 1.09 -17.11
C PRO A 261 -9.08 1.84 -18.14
N ASP A 262 -10.37 1.73 -18.06
CA ASP A 262 -11.37 2.40 -18.92
C ASP A 262 -11.76 3.81 -18.45
N GLY A 263 -11.11 4.33 -17.40
CA GLY A 263 -11.41 5.64 -16.80
C GLY A 263 -12.61 5.66 -15.88
N ARG A 264 -13.28 4.53 -15.65
CA ARG A 264 -14.33 4.42 -14.65
C ARG A 264 -13.78 4.65 -13.24
N VAL A 265 -14.55 5.34 -12.41
CA VAL A 265 -14.19 5.62 -11.02
C VAL A 265 -15.09 4.82 -10.08
N SER A 266 -14.49 4.15 -9.10
CA SER A 266 -15.21 3.41 -8.07
C SER A 266 -14.57 3.59 -6.69
N THR A 267 -15.29 3.20 -5.66
CA THR A 267 -14.79 3.14 -4.27
C THR A 267 -14.53 1.70 -3.82
N ASN A 268 -14.81 0.73 -4.67
CA ASN A 268 -14.65 -0.70 -4.44
C ASN A 268 -13.77 -1.32 -5.53
N TRP A 269 -13.08 -2.40 -5.17
CA TRP A 269 -12.26 -3.21 -6.07
C TRP A 269 -13.09 -4.13 -7.01
N ARG A 270 -14.37 -3.88 -7.17
CA ARG A 270 -15.28 -4.65 -8.03
C ARG A 270 -15.92 -3.75 -9.07
#